data_592c3b407cfa429ccd12a88d1a946047
#
_entry.id   592c3b407cfa429ccd12a88d1a946047
#
_cell.length_a   1.000
_cell.length_b   1.000
_cell.length_c   1.000
_cell.angle_alpha   90.00
_cell.angle_beta   90.00
_cell.angle_gamma   90.00
#
_symmetry.space_group_name_H-M   'P 1'
#
loop_
_entity.id
_entity.type
_entity.pdbx_description
1 polymer ?
#
loop_
_entity_poly.entity_id
_entity_poly.type
_entity_poly.pdbx_seq_one_letter_code
_entity_poly.pdbx_strand_id
1 'polypeptide(L)'
;LVFYFILLFFTQKGGKLKAFLRFAWYSMLAGSVSMVLLLPEIAVLSASGSAEDSFPKTLEWYFSVIAELGRAAAVTTSYTGNDHWPNLYAGAFTLVLVWLYVLNRRISWKEKVPRMLMLVFFLVSFADNQLDYIWHGMHFPQALPGRQSFLYIFVLLVMGFATIRKWKGTRRWHIIIAVLAALTLMVLSGYYGDELVTEYMAVVITMLFILVYGILLLLLKIAPKKMRICLLYTSPSPRD
;
A
#
# COMPACT_ATOMS: atom_id res chain seq x y z
N LEU A 1 -0.16 13.27 3.69
CA LEU A 1 -1.15 14.37 3.68
C LEU A 1 -1.33 14.94 2.29
N VAL A 2 -0.28 15.39 1.60
CA VAL A 2 -0.36 16.00 0.26
C VAL A 2 -1.03 15.05 -0.74
N PHE A 3 -0.61 13.80 -0.83
CA PHE A 3 -1.23 12.80 -1.72
C PHE A 3 -2.70 12.55 -1.40
N TYR A 4 -3.06 12.46 -0.13
CA TYR A 4 -4.45 12.30 0.26
C TYR A 4 -5.29 13.54 -0.07
N PHE A 5 -4.71 14.74 0.09
CA PHE A 5 -5.33 15.97 -0.35
C PHE A 5 -5.56 15.99 -1.87
N ILE A 6 -4.56 15.61 -2.68
CA ILE A 6 -4.68 15.53 -4.14
C ILE A 6 -5.83 14.59 -4.51
N LEU A 7 -5.92 13.42 -3.88
CA LEU A 7 -7.00 12.47 -4.09
C LEU A 7 -8.37 13.09 -3.77
N LEU A 8 -8.51 13.74 -2.62
CA LEU A 8 -9.75 14.41 -2.23
C LEU A 8 -10.09 15.58 -3.16
N PHE A 9 -9.09 16.36 -3.58
CA PHE A 9 -9.26 17.49 -4.47
C PHE A 9 -9.87 17.10 -5.82
N PHE A 10 -9.44 15.95 -6.36
CA PHE A 10 -10.02 15.42 -7.62
C PHE A 10 -11.41 14.80 -7.45
N THR A 11 -11.72 14.28 -6.26
CA THR A 11 -13.00 13.63 -5.97
C THR A 11 -14.07 14.59 -5.46
N GLN A 12 -13.68 15.75 -4.93
CA GLN A 12 -14.60 16.73 -4.32
C GLN A 12 -15.38 17.50 -5.39
N LYS A 13 -16.69 17.65 -5.14
CA LYS A 13 -17.59 18.48 -5.94
C LYS A 13 -17.68 19.88 -5.34
N GLY A 14 -17.19 20.88 -6.08
CA GLY A 14 -17.33 22.32 -5.72
C GLY A 14 -16.25 22.87 -4.79
N GLY A 15 -16.14 24.19 -4.72
CA GLY A 15 -15.30 24.92 -3.72
C GLY A 15 -13.80 24.60 -3.70
N LYS A 16 -13.23 24.16 -4.81
CA LYS A 16 -11.82 23.67 -4.88
C LYS A 16 -10.80 24.65 -4.32
N LEU A 17 -10.95 25.95 -4.64
CA LEU A 17 -10.04 26.98 -4.11
C LEU A 17 -10.12 27.09 -2.57
N LYS A 18 -11.34 27.07 -2.02
CA LYS A 18 -11.52 27.08 -0.54
C LYS A 18 -10.92 25.84 0.12
N ALA A 19 -11.07 24.67 -0.53
CA ALA A 19 -10.45 23.42 -0.04
C ALA A 19 -8.93 23.49 -0.06
N PHE A 20 -8.35 24.02 -1.13
CA PHE A 20 -6.91 24.24 -1.24
C PHE A 20 -6.40 25.21 -0.18
N LEU A 21 -7.02 26.38 -0.03
CA LEU A 21 -6.61 27.38 0.97
C LEU A 21 -6.73 26.85 2.40
N ARG A 22 -7.80 26.11 2.72
CA ARG A 22 -7.93 25.46 4.03
C ARG A 22 -6.81 24.41 4.24
N PHE A 23 -6.54 23.58 3.26
CA PHE A 23 -5.47 22.59 3.35
C PHE A 23 -4.12 23.27 3.57
N ALA A 24 -3.78 24.28 2.77
CA ALA A 24 -2.54 25.03 2.91
C ALA A 24 -2.42 25.67 4.30
N TRP A 25 -3.48 26.30 4.79
CA TRP A 25 -3.51 26.92 6.11
C TRP A 25 -3.30 25.91 7.24
N TYR A 26 -4.07 24.82 7.26
CA TYR A 26 -3.91 23.78 8.28
C TYR A 26 -2.56 23.04 8.17
N SER A 27 -2.04 22.85 6.97
CA SER A 27 -0.70 22.27 6.80
C SER A 27 0.40 23.20 7.35
N MET A 28 0.26 24.50 7.12
CA MET A 28 1.20 25.49 7.68
C MET A 28 1.14 25.51 9.21
N LEU A 29 -0.06 25.51 9.80
CA LEU A 29 -0.21 25.43 11.26
C LEU A 29 0.36 24.13 11.83
N ALA A 30 0.05 22.99 11.22
CA ALA A 30 0.60 21.70 11.64
C ALA A 30 2.13 21.67 11.53
N GLY A 31 2.69 22.20 10.44
CA GLY A 31 4.13 22.36 10.26
C GLY A 31 4.76 23.23 11.33
N SER A 32 4.15 24.38 11.65
CA SER A 32 4.65 25.27 12.69
C SER A 32 4.71 24.63 14.07
N VAL A 33 3.68 23.85 14.42
CA VAL A 33 3.67 23.09 15.69
C VAL A 33 4.73 21.99 15.68
N SER A 34 4.91 21.32 14.55
CA SER A 34 5.91 20.25 14.40
C SER A 34 7.34 20.77 14.49
N MET A 35 7.59 22.07 14.19
CA MET A 35 8.93 22.67 14.24
C MET A 35 9.57 22.62 15.62
N VAL A 36 8.78 22.54 16.69
CA VAL A 36 9.29 22.36 18.06
C VAL A 36 10.14 21.08 18.18
N LEU A 37 9.76 20.01 17.46
CA LEU A 37 10.51 18.75 17.41
C LEU A 37 11.51 18.72 16.24
N LEU A 38 11.11 19.23 15.09
CA LEU A 38 11.93 19.16 13.86
C LEU A 38 13.19 20.03 13.93
N LEU A 39 13.14 21.23 14.54
CA LEU A 39 14.32 22.08 14.62
C LEU A 39 15.47 21.48 15.43
N PRO A 40 15.26 20.93 16.64
CA PRO A 40 16.31 20.21 17.36
C PRO A 40 16.82 18.97 16.58
N GLU A 41 15.92 18.22 15.92
CA GLU A 41 16.30 17.06 15.13
C GLU A 41 17.19 17.45 13.94
N ILE A 42 16.83 18.49 13.19
CA ILE A 42 17.64 19.03 12.09
C ILE A 42 19.03 19.49 12.60
N ALA A 43 19.07 20.16 13.77
CA ALA A 43 20.33 20.60 14.37
C ALA A 43 21.24 19.42 14.76
N VAL A 44 20.68 18.35 15.31
CA VAL A 44 21.43 17.12 15.63
C VAL A 44 21.88 16.40 14.37
N LEU A 45 21.00 16.25 13.37
CA LEU A 45 21.34 15.61 12.09
C LEU A 45 22.45 16.40 11.35
N SER A 46 22.39 17.72 11.36
CA SER A 46 23.44 18.56 10.73
C SER A 46 24.81 18.45 11.39
N ALA A 47 24.85 18.03 12.66
CA ALA A 47 26.08 17.79 13.41
C ALA A 47 26.53 16.31 13.37
N SER A 48 25.77 15.42 12.74
CA SER A 48 26.04 13.99 12.63
C SER A 48 26.64 13.64 11.26
N GLY A 49 27.22 12.43 11.13
CA GLY A 49 27.73 11.92 9.85
C GLY A 49 26.68 11.82 8.73
N SER A 50 25.37 11.85 9.07
CA SER A 50 24.30 11.90 8.08
C SER A 50 24.28 13.20 7.25
N ALA A 51 24.95 14.26 7.69
CA ALA A 51 25.08 15.51 6.94
C ALA A 51 26.09 15.41 5.78
N GLU A 52 26.90 14.36 5.74
CA GLU A 52 27.90 14.13 4.69
C GLU A 52 27.28 13.51 3.42
N ASP A 53 26.08 12.93 3.55
CA ASP A 53 25.36 12.35 2.41
C ASP A 53 24.94 13.45 1.42
N SER A 54 25.32 13.30 0.16
CA SER A 54 24.91 14.20 -0.92
C SER A 54 23.77 13.61 -1.73
N PHE A 55 22.91 14.47 -2.30
CA PHE A 55 21.85 14.02 -3.19
C PHE A 55 22.41 13.19 -4.35
N PRO A 56 21.87 11.99 -4.63
CA PRO A 56 22.32 11.12 -5.70
C PRO A 56 22.28 11.82 -7.06
N LYS A 57 23.41 11.90 -7.75
CA LYS A 57 23.52 12.55 -9.08
C LYS A 57 22.98 11.68 -10.20
N THR A 58 23.06 10.35 -10.02
CA THR A 58 22.55 9.34 -10.96
C THR A 58 21.32 8.67 -10.40
N LEU A 59 20.34 8.39 -11.26
CA LEU A 59 19.18 7.60 -10.90
C LEU A 59 19.57 6.11 -10.97
N GLU A 60 19.48 5.44 -9.84
CA GLU A 60 19.81 4.03 -9.70
C GLU A 60 18.62 3.27 -9.10
N TRP A 61 18.36 2.09 -9.65
CA TRP A 61 17.30 1.21 -9.17
C TRP A 61 17.92 0.11 -8.31
N TYR A 62 17.49 0.00 -7.06
CA TYR A 62 17.95 -1.05 -6.15
C TYR A 62 17.46 -2.44 -6.61
N PHE A 63 16.22 -2.50 -7.11
CA PHE A 63 15.57 -3.73 -7.57
C PHE A 63 14.44 -3.40 -8.55
N SER A 64 13.89 -4.43 -9.19
CA SER A 64 12.71 -4.24 -10.03
C SER A 64 11.44 -4.07 -9.19
N VAL A 65 10.53 -3.19 -9.62
CA VAL A 65 9.22 -2.98 -8.97
C VAL A 65 8.39 -4.27 -8.88
N ILE A 66 8.62 -5.24 -9.78
CA ILE A 66 7.94 -6.54 -9.72
C ILE A 66 8.54 -7.40 -8.60
N ALA A 67 9.85 -7.39 -8.43
CA ALA A 67 10.54 -8.15 -7.39
C ALA A 67 10.10 -7.72 -5.98
N GLU A 68 10.01 -6.42 -5.72
CA GLU A 68 9.62 -5.91 -4.40
C GLU A 68 8.19 -6.32 -3.98
N LEU A 69 7.30 -6.60 -4.94
CA LEU A 69 5.95 -7.09 -4.63
C LEU A 69 5.96 -8.49 -3.99
N GLY A 70 7.06 -9.23 -4.08
CA GLY A 70 7.28 -10.44 -3.29
C GLY A 70 7.29 -10.19 -1.78
N ARG A 71 7.68 -8.99 -1.36
CA ARG A 71 7.63 -8.55 0.04
C ARG A 71 6.20 -8.34 0.58
N ALA A 72 5.18 -8.41 -0.28
CA ALA A 72 3.78 -8.45 0.11
C ALA A 72 3.28 -9.87 0.42
N ALA A 73 4.12 -10.90 0.27
CA ALA A 73 3.77 -12.29 0.60
C ALA A 73 3.63 -12.50 2.11
N ALA A 74 2.75 -13.44 2.49
CA ALA A 74 2.56 -13.83 3.88
C ALA A 74 3.80 -14.61 4.39
N VAL A 75 4.05 -14.51 5.70
CA VAL A 75 5.15 -15.25 6.36
C VAL A 75 6.56 -14.78 5.92
N THR A 76 6.68 -13.71 5.16
CA THR A 76 8.00 -13.10 4.91
C THR A 76 8.53 -12.49 6.20
N THR A 77 9.81 -12.75 6.49
CA THR A 77 10.50 -12.10 7.61
C THR A 77 10.61 -10.59 7.38
N SER A 78 10.46 -9.81 8.47
CA SER A 78 10.66 -8.35 8.36
C SER A 78 12.10 -8.06 7.98
N TYR A 79 12.28 -7.29 6.91
CA TYR A 79 13.60 -6.90 6.46
C TYR A 79 14.09 -5.68 7.25
N THR A 80 15.28 -5.79 7.80
CA THR A 80 15.94 -4.75 8.61
C THR A 80 17.35 -4.43 8.13
N GLY A 81 17.79 -5.09 7.05
CA GLY A 81 19.13 -4.91 6.47
C GLY A 81 19.30 -3.63 5.66
N ASN A 82 20.42 -3.53 4.95
CA ASN A 82 20.84 -2.33 4.21
C ASN A 82 20.49 -2.37 2.71
N ASP A 83 19.90 -3.48 2.21
CA ASP A 83 19.63 -3.66 0.77
C ASP A 83 18.33 -3.00 0.31
N HIS A 84 17.81 -2.05 1.06
CA HIS A 84 16.66 -1.18 0.75
C HIS A 84 15.30 -1.87 0.55
N TRP A 85 15.14 -3.17 0.84
CA TRP A 85 13.88 -3.89 0.66
C TRP A 85 12.77 -3.41 1.59
N PRO A 86 11.60 -2.99 1.05
CA PRO A 86 10.49 -2.53 1.87
C PRO A 86 9.72 -3.69 2.51
N ASN A 87 8.99 -3.44 3.60
CA ASN A 87 8.06 -4.38 4.20
C ASN A 87 6.63 -4.06 3.78
N LEU A 88 6.08 -4.80 2.80
CA LEU A 88 4.82 -4.46 2.11
C LEU A 88 3.63 -5.34 2.51
N TYR A 89 3.79 -6.26 3.44
CA TYR A 89 2.72 -7.18 3.81
C TYR A 89 1.54 -6.47 4.46
N ALA A 90 0.39 -6.54 3.81
CA ALA A 90 -0.88 -5.96 4.27
C ALA A 90 -1.98 -7.03 4.42
N GLY A 91 -1.61 -8.31 4.43
CA GLY A 91 -2.51 -9.46 4.40
C GLY A 91 -2.80 -9.95 2.98
N ALA A 92 -2.75 -11.27 2.76
CA ALA A 92 -2.99 -11.88 1.44
C ALA A 92 -4.37 -11.53 0.85
N PHE A 93 -5.36 -11.27 1.70
CA PHE A 93 -6.69 -10.86 1.27
C PHE A 93 -6.69 -9.50 0.57
N THR A 94 -5.82 -8.55 0.98
CA THR A 94 -5.74 -7.23 0.36
C THR A 94 -5.28 -7.30 -1.08
N LEU A 95 -4.44 -8.28 -1.43
CA LEU A 95 -4.00 -8.51 -2.82
C LEU A 95 -5.19 -8.79 -3.74
N VAL A 96 -6.16 -9.58 -3.29
CA VAL A 96 -7.41 -9.82 -4.05
C VAL A 96 -8.30 -8.58 -4.05
N LEU A 97 -8.44 -7.90 -2.91
CA LEU A 97 -9.31 -6.73 -2.79
C LEU A 97 -8.89 -5.55 -3.66
N VAL A 98 -7.60 -5.34 -3.85
CA VAL A 98 -7.07 -4.28 -4.74
C VAL A 98 -7.48 -4.51 -6.19
N TRP A 99 -7.36 -5.74 -6.70
CA TRP A 99 -7.84 -6.08 -8.04
C TRP A 99 -9.36 -5.95 -8.15
N LEU A 100 -10.10 -6.37 -7.12
CA LEU A 100 -11.53 -6.15 -7.05
C LEU A 100 -11.90 -4.66 -7.00
N TYR A 101 -11.08 -3.82 -6.37
CA TYR A 101 -11.26 -2.37 -6.37
C TYR A 101 -11.23 -1.80 -7.80
N VAL A 102 -10.22 -2.21 -8.57
CA VAL A 102 -10.06 -1.78 -9.97
C VAL A 102 -11.25 -2.24 -10.83
N LEU A 103 -11.69 -3.48 -10.65
CA LEU A 103 -12.78 -4.08 -11.43
C LEU A 103 -14.19 -3.62 -10.98
N ASN A 104 -14.34 -3.05 -9.78
CA ASN A 104 -15.64 -2.69 -9.22
C ASN A 104 -16.30 -1.55 -9.99
N ARG A 105 -17.47 -1.80 -10.57
CA ARG A 105 -18.20 -0.82 -11.40
C ARG A 105 -18.86 0.32 -10.60
N ARG A 106 -19.03 0.18 -9.28
CA ARG A 106 -19.59 1.22 -8.42
C ARG A 106 -18.57 2.20 -7.86
N ILE A 107 -17.29 1.95 -8.12
CA ILE A 107 -16.19 2.87 -7.78
C ILE A 107 -15.88 3.69 -9.02
N SER A 108 -15.95 5.00 -8.91
CA SER A 108 -15.70 5.90 -10.03
C SER A 108 -14.21 5.92 -10.42
N TRP A 109 -13.92 6.18 -11.69
CA TRP A 109 -12.55 6.34 -12.15
C TRP A 109 -11.82 7.50 -11.46
N LYS A 110 -12.56 8.55 -11.07
CA LYS A 110 -12.02 9.67 -10.29
C LYS A 110 -11.48 9.25 -8.91
N GLU A 111 -12.03 8.17 -8.35
CA GLU A 111 -11.53 7.57 -7.09
C GLU A 111 -10.42 6.54 -7.34
N LYS A 112 -10.50 5.78 -8.45
CA LYS A 112 -9.55 4.71 -8.77
C LYS A 112 -8.20 5.26 -9.17
N VAL A 113 -8.18 6.15 -10.18
CA VAL A 113 -6.94 6.63 -10.79
C VAL A 113 -5.99 7.26 -9.78
N PRO A 114 -6.41 8.21 -8.91
CA PRO A 114 -5.49 8.78 -7.94
C PRO A 114 -4.89 7.76 -6.97
N ARG A 115 -5.70 6.78 -6.49
CA ARG A 115 -5.20 5.74 -5.57
C ARG A 115 -4.23 4.78 -6.26
N MET A 116 -4.53 4.39 -7.51
CA MET A 116 -3.61 3.56 -8.30
C MET A 116 -2.29 4.30 -8.56
N LEU A 117 -2.34 5.57 -8.94
CA LEU A 117 -1.14 6.39 -9.11
C LEU A 117 -0.33 6.52 -7.82
N MET A 118 -1.01 6.65 -6.67
CA MET A 118 -0.33 6.65 -5.37
C MET A 118 0.38 5.32 -5.10
N LEU A 119 -0.24 4.17 -5.36
CA LEU A 119 0.40 2.87 -5.18
C LEU A 119 1.63 2.74 -6.08
N VAL A 120 1.49 3.08 -7.37
CA VAL A 120 2.63 3.05 -8.31
C VAL A 120 3.74 3.99 -7.87
N PHE A 121 3.39 5.20 -7.43
CA PHE A 121 4.38 6.16 -6.91
C PHE A 121 5.15 5.62 -5.70
N PHE A 122 4.46 4.97 -4.74
CA PHE A 122 5.13 4.36 -3.60
C PHE A 122 6.05 3.22 -4.01
N LEU A 123 5.59 2.32 -4.90
CA LEU A 123 6.43 1.24 -5.41
C LEU A 123 7.68 1.78 -6.11
N VAL A 124 7.53 2.77 -6.99
CA VAL A 124 8.69 3.45 -7.60
C VAL A 124 9.59 4.07 -6.55
N SER A 125 9.03 4.69 -5.50
CA SER A 125 9.80 5.37 -4.47
C SER A 125 10.55 4.45 -3.51
N PHE A 126 10.19 3.16 -3.45
CA PHE A 126 10.99 2.17 -2.70
C PHE A 126 12.17 1.67 -3.51
N ALA A 127 12.02 1.58 -4.83
CA ALA A 127 13.04 1.04 -5.72
C ALA A 127 14.07 2.10 -6.19
N ASP A 128 13.75 3.39 -6.13
CA ASP A 128 14.53 4.50 -6.64
C ASP A 128 15.36 5.17 -5.55
N ASN A 129 16.68 5.34 -5.79
CA ASN A 129 17.63 5.91 -4.82
C ASN A 129 17.37 7.39 -4.49
N GLN A 130 16.90 8.19 -5.44
CA GLN A 130 16.67 9.63 -5.23
C GLN A 130 15.41 9.86 -4.38
N LEU A 131 14.34 9.08 -4.63
CA LEU A 131 13.12 9.16 -3.84
C LEU A 131 13.33 8.56 -2.45
N ASP A 132 14.11 7.49 -2.33
CA ASP A 132 14.48 6.88 -1.05
C ASP A 132 15.23 7.89 -0.17
N TYR A 133 16.23 8.58 -0.72
CA TYR A 133 16.95 9.65 -0.05
C TYR A 133 16.03 10.76 0.48
N ILE A 134 15.06 11.21 -0.34
CA ILE A 134 14.08 12.24 0.06
C ILE A 134 13.19 11.74 1.21
N TRP A 135 12.71 10.50 1.14
CA TRP A 135 11.83 9.90 2.17
C TRP A 135 12.54 9.71 3.51
N HIS A 136 13.85 9.53 3.50
CA HIS A 136 14.66 9.36 4.71
C HIS A 136 15.23 10.68 5.27
N GLY A 137 14.70 11.83 4.83
CA GLY A 137 15.09 13.14 5.35
C GLY A 137 16.42 13.64 4.83
N MET A 138 16.70 13.42 3.54
CA MET A 138 17.91 13.81 2.83
C MET A 138 19.18 13.09 3.30
N HIS A 139 19.05 11.80 3.64
CA HIS A 139 20.15 10.89 3.89
C HIS A 139 19.77 9.46 3.49
N PHE A 140 20.74 8.56 3.40
CA PHE A 140 20.47 7.14 3.17
C PHE A 140 20.21 6.38 4.47
N PRO A 141 19.22 5.49 4.51
CA PRO A 141 18.97 4.67 5.68
C PRO A 141 20.11 3.66 5.86
N GLN A 142 20.71 3.62 7.05
CA GLN A 142 21.70 2.59 7.41
C GLN A 142 21.06 1.27 7.85
N ALA A 143 19.76 1.29 8.16
CA ALA A 143 18.94 0.15 8.51
C ALA A 143 17.45 0.54 8.42
N LEU A 144 16.55 -0.46 8.39
CA LEU A 144 15.10 -0.25 8.31
C LEU A 144 14.69 0.59 7.10
N PRO A 145 14.99 0.16 5.89
CA PRO A 145 14.62 0.87 4.67
C PRO A 145 13.10 0.88 4.46
N GLY A 146 12.63 1.74 3.55
CA GLY A 146 11.22 1.77 3.17
C GLY A 146 10.27 2.13 4.32
N ARG A 147 10.68 3.02 5.25
CA ARG A 147 9.86 3.44 6.40
C ARG A 147 8.50 3.97 6.00
N GLN A 148 8.35 4.54 4.80
CA GLN A 148 7.09 5.01 4.24
C GLN A 148 6.13 3.89 3.80
N SER A 149 6.51 2.61 3.92
CA SER A 149 5.66 1.45 3.56
C SER A 149 4.31 1.43 4.28
N PHE A 150 4.22 1.98 5.51
CA PHE A 150 2.95 2.11 6.20
C PHE A 150 1.92 2.98 5.43
N LEU A 151 2.38 3.98 4.67
CA LEU A 151 1.49 4.80 3.81
C LEU A 151 0.96 3.99 2.63
N TYR A 152 1.81 3.16 2.02
CA TYR A 152 1.41 2.22 0.98
C TYR A 152 0.36 1.23 1.49
N ILE A 153 0.64 0.60 2.65
CA ILE A 153 -0.29 -0.32 3.32
C ILE A 153 -1.61 0.38 3.64
N PHE A 154 -1.57 1.61 4.15
CA PHE A 154 -2.78 2.40 4.41
C PHE A 154 -3.63 2.60 3.15
N VAL A 155 -3.03 2.93 2.01
CA VAL A 155 -3.75 3.08 0.73
C VAL A 155 -4.38 1.75 0.30
N LEU A 156 -3.65 0.63 0.42
CA LEU A 156 -4.18 -0.71 0.13
C LEU A 156 -5.42 -1.03 0.99
N LEU A 157 -5.34 -0.77 2.30
CA LEU A 157 -6.45 -1.00 3.23
C LEU A 157 -7.67 -0.12 2.92
N VAL A 158 -7.45 1.16 2.59
CA VAL A 158 -8.53 2.08 2.16
C VAL A 158 -9.21 1.58 0.87
N MET A 159 -8.43 1.08 -0.10
CA MET A 159 -8.98 0.48 -1.33
C MET A 159 -9.75 -0.80 -1.03
N GLY A 160 -9.21 -1.67 -0.18
CA GLY A 160 -9.87 -2.89 0.28
C GLY A 160 -11.20 -2.58 0.98
N PHE A 161 -11.21 -1.65 1.91
CA PHE A 161 -12.43 -1.21 2.61
C PHE A 161 -13.47 -0.63 1.65
N ALA A 162 -13.05 0.21 0.70
CA ALA A 162 -13.95 0.76 -0.32
C ALA A 162 -14.57 -0.34 -1.19
N THR A 163 -13.84 -1.41 -1.48
CA THR A 163 -14.32 -2.58 -2.22
C THR A 163 -15.39 -3.31 -1.43
N ILE A 164 -15.15 -3.60 -0.15
CA ILE A 164 -16.10 -4.28 0.74
C ILE A 164 -17.37 -3.43 0.88
N ARG A 165 -17.24 -2.13 1.16
CA ARG A 165 -18.38 -1.20 1.28
C ARG A 165 -19.22 -1.13 0.01
N LYS A 166 -18.59 -1.19 -1.16
CA LYS A 166 -19.27 -1.17 -2.47
C LYS A 166 -19.41 -2.58 -3.08
N TRP A 167 -19.47 -3.64 -2.27
CA TRP A 167 -19.50 -5.05 -2.69
C TRP A 167 -20.55 -5.39 -3.76
N LYS A 168 -21.69 -4.70 -3.74
CA LYS A 168 -22.75 -4.87 -4.76
C LYS A 168 -22.26 -4.59 -6.20
N GLY A 169 -21.17 -3.84 -6.38
CA GLY A 169 -20.55 -3.57 -7.68
C GLY A 169 -19.64 -4.68 -8.21
N THR A 170 -19.34 -5.68 -7.37
CA THR A 170 -18.51 -6.84 -7.73
C THR A 170 -19.37 -7.95 -8.33
N ARG A 171 -18.94 -8.55 -9.44
CA ARG A 171 -19.56 -9.71 -10.10
C ARG A 171 -18.70 -10.96 -9.86
N ARG A 172 -19.25 -12.16 -10.10
CA ARG A 172 -18.50 -13.43 -9.95
C ARG A 172 -17.22 -13.47 -10.78
N TRP A 173 -17.31 -13.08 -12.05
CA TRP A 173 -16.15 -13.05 -12.95
C TRP A 173 -15.07 -12.02 -12.52
N HIS A 174 -15.46 -10.91 -11.82
CA HIS A 174 -14.48 -10.00 -11.22
C HIS A 174 -13.63 -10.70 -10.16
N ILE A 175 -14.25 -11.62 -9.38
CA ILE A 175 -13.52 -12.38 -8.35
C ILE A 175 -12.52 -13.32 -9.01
N ILE A 176 -12.93 -14.03 -10.06
CA ILE A 176 -12.05 -14.94 -10.80
C ILE A 176 -10.86 -14.18 -11.38
N ILE A 177 -11.10 -13.06 -12.07
CA ILE A 177 -10.02 -12.23 -12.64
C ILE A 177 -9.11 -11.68 -11.54
N ALA A 178 -9.66 -11.20 -10.42
CA ALA A 178 -8.88 -10.68 -9.32
C ALA A 178 -7.97 -11.74 -8.68
N VAL A 179 -8.46 -12.95 -8.51
CA VAL A 179 -7.68 -14.10 -8.01
C VAL A 179 -6.58 -14.46 -9.00
N LEU A 180 -6.90 -14.61 -10.29
CA LEU A 180 -5.91 -14.90 -11.31
C LEU A 180 -4.83 -13.83 -11.39
N ALA A 181 -5.21 -12.56 -11.38
CA ALA A 181 -4.26 -11.44 -11.40
C ALA A 181 -3.36 -11.43 -10.15
N ALA A 182 -3.91 -11.68 -8.95
CA ALA A 182 -3.13 -11.77 -7.72
C ALA A 182 -2.17 -12.97 -7.73
N LEU A 183 -2.60 -14.14 -8.24
CA LEU A 183 -1.73 -15.32 -8.40
C LEU A 183 -0.62 -15.04 -9.39
N THR A 184 -0.94 -14.46 -10.56
CA THR A 184 0.06 -14.11 -11.57
C THR A 184 1.08 -13.12 -10.99
N LEU A 185 0.64 -12.13 -10.23
CA LEU A 185 1.53 -11.18 -9.58
C LEU A 185 2.49 -11.88 -8.61
N MET A 186 2.00 -12.83 -7.80
CA MET A 186 2.84 -13.60 -6.87
C MET A 186 3.84 -14.49 -7.59
N VAL A 187 3.44 -15.14 -8.69
CA VAL A 187 4.35 -15.94 -9.51
C VAL A 187 5.45 -15.07 -10.13
N LEU A 188 5.07 -13.92 -10.72
CA LEU A 188 6.04 -13.01 -11.31
C LEU A 188 6.99 -12.42 -10.27
N SER A 189 6.48 -12.04 -9.09
CA SER A 189 7.34 -11.53 -8.02
C SER A 189 8.30 -12.59 -7.47
N GLY A 190 7.88 -13.85 -7.40
CA GLY A 190 8.76 -14.97 -7.04
C GLY A 190 9.80 -15.28 -8.11
N TYR A 191 9.47 -15.12 -9.41
CA TYR A 191 10.39 -15.35 -10.51
C TYR A 191 11.45 -14.26 -10.66
N TYR A 192 11.06 -12.98 -10.48
CA TYR A 192 11.97 -11.82 -10.58
C TYR A 192 12.57 -11.42 -9.23
N GLY A 193 12.11 -12.02 -8.13
CA GLY A 193 12.60 -11.76 -6.78
C GLY A 193 13.98 -12.35 -6.55
N ASP A 194 14.73 -11.75 -5.63
CA ASP A 194 15.94 -12.31 -5.09
C ASP A 194 15.60 -13.45 -4.10
N GLU A 195 16.21 -14.63 -4.23
CA GLU A 195 15.99 -15.78 -3.35
C GLU A 195 16.29 -15.46 -1.88
N LEU A 196 17.22 -14.53 -1.61
CA LEU A 196 17.58 -14.10 -0.25
C LEU A 196 16.48 -13.28 0.44
N VAL A 197 15.55 -12.70 -0.33
CA VAL A 197 14.57 -11.74 0.17
C VAL A 197 13.13 -12.23 -0.03
N THR A 198 12.88 -13.01 -1.07
CA THR A 198 11.57 -13.59 -1.38
C THR A 198 11.60 -15.09 -1.15
N GLU A 199 11.23 -15.52 0.05
CA GLU A 199 11.15 -16.93 0.40
C GLU A 199 10.12 -17.65 -0.49
N TYR A 200 10.55 -18.65 -1.25
CA TYR A 200 9.66 -19.44 -2.13
C TYR A 200 8.44 -19.99 -1.37
N MET A 201 8.63 -20.47 -0.14
CA MET A 201 7.53 -20.98 0.70
C MET A 201 6.52 -19.89 1.06
N ALA A 202 6.96 -18.65 1.28
CA ALA A 202 6.07 -17.53 1.55
C ALA A 202 5.18 -17.21 0.35
N VAL A 203 5.72 -17.27 -0.86
CA VAL A 203 4.95 -17.12 -2.11
C VAL A 203 3.89 -18.21 -2.24
N VAL A 204 4.28 -19.50 -2.05
CA VAL A 204 3.35 -20.63 -2.13
C VAL A 204 2.24 -20.52 -1.09
N ILE A 205 2.56 -20.22 0.17
CA ILE A 205 1.57 -20.03 1.23
C ILE A 205 0.61 -18.89 0.89
N THR A 206 1.14 -17.78 0.34
CA THR A 206 0.32 -16.64 -0.07
C THR A 206 -0.64 -17.01 -1.19
N MET A 207 -0.18 -17.78 -2.17
CA MET A 207 -1.03 -18.27 -3.27
C MET A 207 -2.17 -19.17 -2.74
N LEU A 208 -1.89 -20.04 -1.76
CA LEU A 208 -2.92 -20.84 -1.09
C LEU A 208 -3.96 -19.95 -0.39
N PHE A 209 -3.53 -18.93 0.36
CA PHE A 209 -4.45 -17.97 0.96
C PHE A 209 -5.29 -17.23 -0.08
N ILE A 210 -4.69 -16.79 -1.19
CA ILE A 210 -5.41 -16.13 -2.29
C ILE A 210 -6.50 -17.06 -2.85
N LEU A 211 -6.21 -18.34 -3.06
CA LEU A 211 -7.19 -19.33 -3.53
C LEU A 211 -8.32 -19.52 -2.52
N VAL A 212 -8.00 -19.70 -1.23
CA VAL A 212 -8.99 -19.85 -0.17
C VAL A 212 -9.92 -18.62 -0.10
N TYR A 213 -9.35 -17.42 -0.10
CA TYR A 213 -10.14 -16.18 -0.12
C TYR A 213 -10.98 -16.04 -1.38
N GLY A 214 -10.45 -16.44 -2.54
CA GLY A 214 -11.21 -16.48 -3.80
C GLY A 214 -12.44 -17.38 -3.70
N ILE A 215 -12.27 -18.59 -3.18
CA ILE A 215 -13.37 -19.54 -2.97
C ILE A 215 -14.40 -18.96 -1.99
N LEU A 216 -13.97 -18.41 -0.84
CA LEU A 216 -14.85 -17.80 0.15
C LEU A 216 -15.65 -16.63 -0.45
N LEU A 217 -15.03 -15.77 -1.23
CA LEU A 217 -15.69 -14.65 -1.91
C LEU A 217 -16.70 -15.13 -2.96
N LEU A 218 -16.41 -16.21 -3.69
CA LEU A 218 -17.35 -16.83 -4.63
C LEU A 218 -18.52 -17.43 -3.89
N LEU A 219 -18.30 -18.17 -2.81
CA LEU A 219 -19.34 -18.75 -1.95
C LEU A 219 -20.25 -17.64 -1.38
N LEU A 220 -19.69 -16.56 -0.85
CA LEU A 220 -20.42 -15.38 -0.40
C LEU A 220 -21.28 -14.76 -1.52
N LYS A 221 -20.84 -14.84 -2.77
CA LYS A 221 -21.59 -14.29 -3.91
C LYS A 221 -22.69 -15.19 -4.40
N ILE A 222 -22.59 -16.51 -4.18
CA ILE A 222 -23.55 -17.53 -4.61
C ILE A 222 -24.58 -17.82 -3.51
N ALA A 223 -24.18 -17.75 -2.24
CA ALA A 223 -24.97 -18.12 -1.09
C ALA A 223 -26.29 -17.34 -0.97
N PRO A 224 -27.39 -18.00 -0.62
CA PRO A 224 -28.67 -17.36 -0.33
C PRO A 224 -28.56 -16.44 0.91
N LYS A 225 -29.46 -15.44 1.02
CA LYS A 225 -29.41 -14.40 2.08
C LYS A 225 -29.20 -14.95 3.51
N LYS A 226 -29.90 -16.06 3.86
CA LYS A 226 -29.79 -16.69 5.19
C LYS A 226 -28.37 -17.22 5.48
N MET A 227 -27.71 -17.83 4.51
CA MET A 227 -26.37 -18.39 4.67
C MET A 227 -25.26 -17.30 4.68
N ARG A 228 -25.51 -16.15 4.04
CA ARG A 228 -24.59 -14.99 4.12
C ARG A 228 -24.51 -14.41 5.52
N ILE A 229 -25.62 -14.38 6.24
CA ILE A 229 -25.66 -13.92 7.63
C ILE A 229 -24.87 -14.88 8.52
N CYS A 230 -25.02 -16.18 8.34
CA CYS A 230 -24.27 -17.18 9.11
C CYS A 230 -22.75 -17.09 8.88
N LEU A 231 -22.30 -16.87 7.62
CA LEU A 231 -20.87 -16.71 7.29
C LEU A 231 -20.25 -15.40 7.79
N LEU A 232 -21.08 -14.37 8.02
CA LEU A 232 -20.63 -13.07 8.56
C LEU A 232 -20.74 -13.00 10.10
N TYR A 233 -21.56 -13.88 10.71
CA TYR A 233 -21.90 -13.88 12.14
C TYR A 233 -21.17 -14.97 12.93
N THR A 234 -19.96 -15.31 12.58
CA THR A 234 -19.13 -16.26 13.35
C THR A 234 -18.40 -15.62 14.54
N SER A 235 -18.61 -14.33 14.80
CA SER A 235 -18.12 -13.70 16.01
C SER A 235 -19.24 -13.63 17.05
N PRO A 236 -19.11 -14.24 18.24
CA PRO A 236 -20.06 -14.02 19.33
C PRO A 236 -20.13 -12.54 19.64
N SER A 237 -21.34 -12.00 19.68
CA SER A 237 -21.57 -10.62 20.11
C SER A 237 -21.09 -10.50 21.56
N PRO A 238 -20.33 -9.46 21.93
CA PRO A 238 -19.97 -9.24 23.33
C PRO A 238 -21.15 -8.74 24.20
N ARG A 239 -22.37 -9.03 23.79
CA ARG A 239 -23.61 -8.59 24.47
C ARG A 239 -24.51 -9.74 24.96
N ASP A 240 -24.00 -10.98 24.98
CA ASP A 240 -24.70 -12.10 25.61
C ASP A 240 -23.94 -12.54 26.86
#